data_d3efb2b013202384a7ebbf1198568010
#
_entry.id   d3efb2b013202384a7ebbf1198568010
#
_cell.length_a   1.000
_cell.length_b   1.000
_cell.length_c   1.000
_cell.angle_alpha   90.00
_cell.angle_beta   90.00
_cell.angle_gamma   90.00
#
_symmetry.space_group_name_H-M   'P 1'
#
loop_
_entity.id
_entity.type
_entity.pdbx_description
1 polymer ?
#
loop_
_entity_poly.entity_id
_entity_poly.type
_entity_poly.pdbx_seq_one_letter_code
_entity_poly.pdbx_strand_id
1 'polypeptide(L)'
;MIGGKSSGRNWGARIREYESEGMRLVFLENEALRIGINADRGSEVFECCYKPRDLDLAPRFRHGMRPLGAIAASPTPELAFIDLYSGGWQEVCPNGGAPCTYQGVRFGQHDEVWRLAWDYELIEDDPKAVAVALGVAAQRVPLRIRKEITLRAGTARVEIKETLENLSGAALDVMWGHHLAYGPPFLKEACRITLPPGTEVITHDVPIDPAGRRVVAGRFPWPRLPSPGGGTVDLSVVPKHGTESDIVYLTGFTEGWYEMVRPDDGIGVRVEWDLHTMPYLWFWQEFGASHVHPWYGGLFAAGLEPFSSYPTNGLEEAVANGTALKMPPHASRAFHLRLEVCGG
;
A
#
# COMPACT_ATOMS: atom_id res chain seq x y z
N MET A 1 -8.39 -30.31 6.37
CA MET A 1 -8.34 -30.76 4.96
C MET A 1 -7.98 -29.55 4.13
N ILE A 2 -6.86 -29.57 3.42
CA ILE A 2 -6.46 -28.50 2.50
C ILE A 2 -7.30 -28.70 1.24
N GLY A 3 -8.45 -28.06 1.18
CA GLY A 3 -9.39 -28.13 0.06
C GLY A 3 -9.26 -26.92 -0.84
N GLY A 4 -8.05 -26.64 -1.36
CA GLY A 4 -7.87 -25.59 -2.35
C GLY A 4 -8.01 -26.13 -3.75
N LYS A 5 -8.73 -25.44 -4.62
CA LYS A 5 -8.65 -25.65 -6.07
C LYS A 5 -7.34 -25.03 -6.56
N SER A 6 -6.26 -25.78 -6.52
CA SER A 6 -5.00 -25.34 -7.14
C SER A 6 -5.04 -25.63 -8.64
N SER A 7 -4.34 -24.81 -9.43
CA SER A 7 -3.99 -25.22 -10.81
C SER A 7 -3.43 -26.64 -10.80
N GLY A 8 -3.93 -27.51 -11.65
CA GLY A 8 -3.45 -28.90 -11.75
C GLY A 8 -2.03 -29.02 -12.30
N ARG A 9 -1.26 -27.90 -12.41
CA ARG A 9 0.07 -27.85 -13.03
C ARG A 9 1.10 -27.16 -12.13
N ASN A 10 2.37 -27.52 -12.31
CA ASN A 10 3.51 -26.96 -11.57
C ASN A 10 4.44 -26.10 -12.46
N TRP A 11 3.97 -25.64 -13.61
CA TRP A 11 4.74 -24.88 -14.61
C TRP A 11 3.88 -23.76 -15.20
N GLY A 12 4.53 -22.75 -15.79
CA GLY A 12 3.88 -21.56 -16.31
C GLY A 12 3.25 -20.70 -15.21
N ALA A 13 2.40 -19.78 -15.62
CA ALA A 13 1.57 -19.04 -14.68
C ALA A 13 0.56 -19.98 -14.02
N ARG A 14 0.34 -19.87 -12.72
CA ARG A 14 -0.50 -20.77 -11.92
C ARG A 14 -1.06 -20.08 -10.68
N ILE A 15 -2.20 -20.59 -10.23
CA ILE A 15 -2.84 -20.16 -8.98
C ILE A 15 -2.74 -21.28 -7.95
N ARG A 16 -2.54 -20.90 -6.70
CA ARG A 16 -2.61 -21.78 -5.53
C ARG A 16 -3.52 -21.16 -4.50
N GLU A 17 -4.38 -21.95 -3.93
CA GLU A 17 -5.26 -21.57 -2.85
C GLU A 17 -4.88 -22.36 -1.60
N TYR A 18 -4.77 -21.68 -0.48
CA TYR A 18 -4.48 -22.27 0.82
C TYR A 18 -5.42 -21.69 1.88
N GLU A 19 -5.56 -22.43 2.95
CA GLU A 19 -6.17 -21.93 4.19
C GLU A 19 -5.14 -22.05 5.31
N SER A 20 -4.93 -20.94 6.04
CA SER A 20 -4.04 -20.89 7.19
C SER A 20 -4.70 -20.09 8.30
N GLU A 21 -4.85 -20.69 9.48
CA GLU A 21 -5.49 -20.07 10.65
C GLU A 21 -6.90 -19.49 10.35
N GLY A 22 -7.64 -20.15 9.47
CA GLY A 22 -8.96 -19.71 9.03
C GLY A 22 -8.95 -18.55 8.01
N MET A 23 -7.79 -18.21 7.44
CA MET A 23 -7.65 -17.22 6.39
C MET A 23 -7.52 -17.88 5.02
N ARG A 24 -8.28 -17.38 4.04
CA ARG A 24 -8.17 -17.80 2.62
C ARG A 24 -7.03 -17.05 1.95
N LEU A 25 -6.02 -17.78 1.52
CA LEU A 25 -4.82 -17.25 0.89
C LEU A 25 -4.79 -17.68 -0.58
N VAL A 26 -4.61 -16.71 -1.48
CA VAL A 26 -4.50 -16.94 -2.92
C VAL A 26 -3.11 -16.52 -3.38
N PHE A 27 -2.42 -17.42 -4.06
CA PHE A 27 -1.11 -17.16 -4.65
C PHE A 27 -1.21 -17.18 -6.17
N LEU A 28 -0.80 -16.09 -6.80
CA LEU A 28 -0.52 -16.04 -8.22
C LEU A 28 0.99 -16.21 -8.40
N GLU A 29 1.40 -17.12 -9.22
CA GLU A 29 2.82 -17.46 -9.39
C GLU A 29 3.15 -17.72 -10.85
N ASN A 30 4.30 -17.21 -11.28
CA ASN A 30 4.96 -17.60 -12.53
C ASN A 30 6.44 -17.93 -12.25
N GLU A 31 7.30 -17.96 -13.27
CA GLU A 31 8.73 -18.21 -13.10
C GLU A 31 9.46 -17.07 -12.39
N ALA A 32 8.98 -15.84 -12.50
CA ALA A 32 9.63 -14.64 -11.96
C ALA A 32 9.05 -14.16 -10.64
N LEU A 33 7.72 -14.20 -10.49
CA LEU A 33 7.04 -13.63 -9.30
C LEU A 33 6.17 -14.68 -8.59
N ARG A 34 6.04 -14.48 -7.29
CA ARG A 34 4.99 -15.08 -6.45
C ARG A 34 4.33 -13.96 -5.65
N ILE A 35 3.02 -13.81 -5.84
CA ILE A 35 2.18 -12.80 -5.20
C ILE A 35 1.23 -13.54 -4.25
N GLY A 36 1.34 -13.30 -2.96
CA GLY A 36 0.47 -13.87 -1.93
C GLY A 36 -0.58 -12.86 -1.49
N ILE A 37 -1.85 -13.22 -1.56
CA ILE A 37 -3.01 -12.38 -1.27
C ILE A 37 -3.81 -13.01 -0.12
N ASN A 38 -4.12 -12.22 0.90
CA ASN A 38 -5.03 -12.62 1.97
C ASN A 38 -6.44 -12.07 1.68
N ALA A 39 -7.33 -12.91 1.18
CA ALA A 39 -8.70 -12.51 0.83
C ALA A 39 -9.54 -12.18 2.07
N ASP A 40 -9.25 -12.78 3.21
CA ASP A 40 -10.00 -12.56 4.45
C ASP A 40 -9.51 -11.36 5.27
N ARG A 41 -8.53 -10.62 4.75
CA ARG A 41 -8.02 -9.41 5.37
C ARG A 41 -7.73 -8.33 4.33
N GLY A 42 -8.78 -7.66 3.86
CA GLY A 42 -8.67 -6.51 2.96
C GLY A 42 -8.04 -6.79 1.60
N SER A 43 -8.00 -8.03 1.15
CA SER A 43 -7.25 -8.43 -0.05
C SER A 43 -5.77 -8.01 -0.01
N GLU A 44 -5.15 -7.92 1.18
CA GLU A 44 -3.77 -7.49 1.32
C GLU A 44 -2.81 -8.39 0.55
N VAL A 45 -1.86 -7.78 -0.14
CA VAL A 45 -0.72 -8.49 -0.72
C VAL A 45 0.35 -8.61 0.37
N PHE A 46 0.43 -9.77 1.00
CA PHE A 46 1.35 -10.02 2.11
C PHE A 46 2.71 -10.55 1.65
N GLU A 47 2.82 -10.95 0.39
CA GLU A 47 4.06 -11.41 -0.24
C GLU A 47 4.12 -10.92 -1.68
N CYS A 48 5.27 -10.36 -2.06
CA CYS A 48 5.62 -10.01 -3.44
C CYS A 48 7.06 -10.46 -3.69
N CYS A 49 7.24 -11.75 -3.96
CA CYS A 49 8.56 -12.38 -4.05
C CYS A 49 9.07 -12.42 -5.49
N TYR A 50 10.26 -11.83 -5.72
CA TYR A 50 11.05 -12.01 -6.94
C TYR A 50 11.85 -13.32 -6.83
N LYS A 51 11.32 -14.38 -7.41
CA LYS A 51 11.81 -15.76 -7.26
C LYS A 51 13.26 -15.99 -7.74
N PRO A 52 13.74 -15.38 -8.85
CA PRO A 52 15.12 -15.60 -9.29
C PRO A 52 16.20 -15.24 -8.26
N ARG A 53 15.84 -14.45 -7.26
CA ARG A 53 16.75 -14.02 -6.18
C ARG A 53 16.24 -14.36 -4.78
N ASP A 54 15.11 -15.06 -4.68
CA ASP A 54 14.42 -15.32 -3.41
C ASP A 54 14.27 -14.04 -2.58
N LEU A 55 13.76 -12.99 -3.23
CA LEU A 55 13.75 -11.63 -2.72
C LEU A 55 12.31 -11.13 -2.55
N ASP A 56 11.79 -11.13 -1.32
CA ASP A 56 10.50 -10.52 -1.02
C ASP A 56 10.66 -8.98 -0.93
N LEU A 57 9.75 -8.27 -1.60
CA LEU A 57 9.70 -6.81 -1.59
C LEU A 57 8.95 -6.29 -0.37
N ALA A 58 7.97 -7.07 0.12
CA ALA A 58 7.09 -6.67 1.20
C ALA A 58 7.80 -6.66 2.55
N PRO A 59 7.60 -5.65 3.40
CA PRO A 59 8.11 -5.68 4.76
C PRO A 59 7.41 -6.78 5.55
N ARG A 60 8.13 -7.36 6.49
CA ARG A 60 7.59 -8.27 7.49
C ARG A 60 7.73 -7.64 8.86
N PHE A 61 6.63 -7.56 9.58
CA PHE A 61 6.65 -7.08 10.95
C PHE A 61 6.42 -8.23 11.94
N ARG A 62 6.92 -8.06 13.17
CA ARG A 62 6.98 -9.12 14.21
C ARG A 62 5.64 -9.79 14.53
N HIS A 63 4.53 -9.12 14.26
CA HIS A 63 3.20 -9.68 14.58
C HIS A 63 2.79 -10.80 13.63
N GLY A 64 3.33 -10.82 12.41
CA GLY A 64 2.87 -11.71 11.35
C GLY A 64 1.42 -11.42 10.91
N MET A 65 0.93 -12.21 9.97
CA MET A 65 -0.49 -12.18 9.61
C MET A 65 -1.35 -12.72 10.75
N ARG A 66 -2.49 -12.06 10.99
CA ARG A 66 -3.47 -12.50 11.97
C ARG A 66 -4.86 -12.47 11.35
N PRO A 67 -5.74 -13.42 11.70
CA PRO A 67 -7.11 -13.44 11.22
C PRO A 67 -7.90 -12.23 11.74
N LEU A 68 -8.97 -11.85 11.05
CA LEU A 68 -9.84 -10.72 11.41
C LEU A 68 -10.38 -10.80 12.83
N GLY A 69 -10.58 -12.00 13.39
CA GLY A 69 -10.99 -12.18 14.79
C GLY A 69 -10.06 -11.54 15.79
N ALA A 70 -8.78 -11.35 15.45
CA ALA A 70 -7.82 -10.66 16.30
C ALA A 70 -8.09 -9.14 16.40
N ILE A 71 -8.79 -8.55 15.44
CA ILE A 71 -9.17 -7.12 15.45
C ILE A 71 -10.08 -6.81 16.63
N ALA A 72 -11.03 -7.70 16.94
CA ALA A 72 -11.94 -7.52 18.06
C ALA A 72 -11.24 -7.56 19.43
N ALA A 73 -10.02 -8.09 19.48
CA ALA A 73 -9.19 -8.15 20.69
C ALA A 73 -8.28 -6.92 20.85
N SER A 74 -8.23 -6.00 19.88
CA SER A 74 -7.46 -4.77 20.02
C SER A 74 -8.05 -3.91 21.14
N PRO A 75 -7.23 -3.46 22.12
CA PRO A 75 -7.70 -2.56 23.18
C PRO A 75 -8.13 -1.20 22.66
N THR A 76 -7.70 -0.84 21.46
CA THR A 76 -8.04 0.42 20.80
C THR A 76 -8.49 0.13 19.36
N PRO A 77 -9.76 -0.26 19.16
CA PRO A 77 -10.26 -0.68 17.83
C PRO A 77 -10.04 0.33 16.72
N GLU A 78 -9.97 1.62 17.04
CA GLU A 78 -9.69 2.70 16.10
C GLU A 78 -8.26 2.66 15.57
N LEU A 79 -7.33 2.09 16.34
CA LEU A 79 -5.91 1.94 15.98
C LEU A 79 -5.55 0.50 15.63
N ALA A 80 -6.55 -0.36 15.41
CA ALA A 80 -6.33 -1.78 15.13
C ALA A 80 -5.44 -2.02 13.90
N PHE A 81 -5.42 -1.09 12.94
CA PHE A 81 -4.51 -1.18 11.80
C PHE A 81 -3.05 -1.27 12.26
N ILE A 82 -2.62 -0.35 13.12
CA ILE A 82 -1.25 -0.33 13.65
C ILE A 82 -0.97 -1.54 14.56
N ASP A 83 -1.92 -1.89 15.43
CA ASP A 83 -1.75 -3.04 16.34
C ASP A 83 -1.59 -4.37 15.60
N LEU A 84 -2.16 -4.47 14.40
CA LEU A 84 -2.20 -5.69 13.60
C LEU A 84 -1.37 -5.59 12.32
N TYR A 85 -0.64 -4.50 12.12
CA TYR A 85 0.17 -4.32 10.91
C TYR A 85 1.20 -5.43 10.76
N SER A 86 1.06 -6.22 9.72
CA SER A 86 1.93 -7.37 9.40
C SER A 86 3.05 -7.02 8.41
N GLY A 87 2.97 -5.83 7.83
CA GLY A 87 3.72 -5.47 6.63
C GLY A 87 2.86 -5.62 5.38
N GLY A 88 3.48 -5.64 4.21
CA GLY A 88 2.79 -5.87 2.94
C GLY A 88 2.15 -4.63 2.32
N TRP A 89 1.07 -4.85 1.60
CA TRP A 89 0.39 -3.86 0.79
C TRP A 89 -1.12 -3.97 1.00
N GLN A 90 -1.72 -2.96 1.60
CA GLN A 90 -3.14 -2.92 1.93
C GLN A 90 -3.89 -1.94 1.02
N GLU A 91 -5.16 -2.25 0.78
CA GLU A 91 -6.14 -1.33 0.22
C GLU A 91 -6.70 -0.42 1.31
N VAL A 92 -6.81 0.88 1.05
CA VAL A 92 -7.32 1.88 1.99
C VAL A 92 -8.49 2.63 1.38
N CYS A 93 -9.66 2.53 1.99
CA CYS A 93 -10.89 3.24 1.62
C CYS A 93 -11.97 3.04 2.71
N PRO A 94 -12.84 4.02 3.02
CA PRO A 94 -12.88 5.39 2.54
C PRO A 94 -12.10 6.39 3.37
N ASN A 95 -11.39 5.96 4.43
CA ASN A 95 -10.60 6.81 5.32
C ASN A 95 -9.11 6.45 5.22
N GLY A 96 -8.26 7.42 4.91
CA GLY A 96 -6.81 7.27 4.88
C GLY A 96 -6.16 7.96 6.08
N GLY A 97 -5.26 7.25 6.79
CA GLY A 97 -4.55 7.79 7.95
C GLY A 97 -5.35 7.72 9.25
N ALA A 98 -5.24 8.77 10.05
CA ALA A 98 -5.77 8.82 11.42
C ALA A 98 -7.28 8.53 11.51
N PRO A 99 -7.75 8.04 12.69
CA PRO A 99 -9.18 7.95 12.96
C PRO A 99 -9.85 9.32 12.87
N CYS A 100 -11.05 9.36 12.30
CA CYS A 100 -11.84 10.58 12.22
C CYS A 100 -13.33 10.32 12.33
N THR A 101 -14.13 11.39 12.44
CA THR A 101 -15.59 11.29 12.32
C THR A 101 -16.05 12.22 11.20
N TYR A 102 -16.69 11.64 10.19
CA TYR A 102 -17.20 12.39 9.05
C TYR A 102 -18.66 12.01 8.75
N GLN A 103 -19.55 13.02 8.63
CA GLN A 103 -20.98 12.85 8.40
C GLN A 103 -21.67 11.82 9.32
N GLY A 104 -21.28 11.79 10.59
CA GLY A 104 -21.82 10.88 11.61
C GLY A 104 -21.24 9.47 11.60
N VAL A 105 -20.33 9.16 10.68
CA VAL A 105 -19.60 7.89 10.65
C VAL A 105 -18.25 8.06 11.34
N ARG A 106 -17.97 7.19 12.31
CA ARG A 106 -16.66 7.10 12.96
C ARG A 106 -15.81 6.06 12.24
N PHE A 107 -14.68 6.49 11.70
CA PHE A 107 -13.68 5.64 11.05
C PHE A 107 -12.49 5.42 11.97
N GLY A 108 -11.94 4.22 11.98
CA GLY A 108 -10.63 3.95 12.52
C GLY A 108 -9.52 4.30 11.54
N GLN A 109 -8.28 4.04 11.94
CA GLN A 109 -7.12 4.27 11.08
C GLN A 109 -7.19 3.41 9.80
N HIS A 110 -7.03 4.06 8.65
CA HIS A 110 -7.10 3.45 7.32
C HIS A 110 -8.40 2.69 7.02
N ASP A 111 -9.49 2.94 7.81
CA ASP A 111 -10.77 2.24 7.66
C ASP A 111 -11.40 2.44 6.28
N GLU A 112 -12.18 1.43 5.82
CA GLU A 112 -12.57 0.22 6.52
C GLU A 112 -12.23 -1.07 5.75
N VAL A 113 -11.89 -0.95 4.45
CA VAL A 113 -11.82 -2.13 3.55
C VAL A 113 -10.69 -3.09 3.87
N TRP A 114 -9.60 -2.60 4.49
CA TRP A 114 -8.46 -3.43 4.88
C TRP A 114 -8.81 -4.51 5.93
N ARG A 115 -9.83 -4.26 6.72
CA ARG A 115 -10.29 -5.18 7.79
C ARG A 115 -11.55 -5.95 7.45
N LEU A 116 -11.95 -5.98 6.20
CA LEU A 116 -13.08 -6.77 5.73
C LEU A 116 -12.57 -8.01 4.98
N ALA A 117 -13.32 -9.10 5.07
CA ALA A 117 -13.13 -10.22 4.18
C ALA A 117 -13.65 -9.85 2.79
N TRP A 118 -12.86 -10.14 1.76
CA TRP A 118 -13.24 -9.93 0.37
C TRP A 118 -13.65 -11.27 -0.25
N ASP A 119 -14.68 -11.23 -1.07
CA ASP A 119 -14.99 -12.34 -1.96
C ASP A 119 -13.99 -12.38 -3.10
N TYR A 120 -13.69 -13.59 -3.61
CA TYR A 120 -12.82 -13.71 -4.77
C TYR A 120 -13.28 -14.80 -5.72
N GLU A 121 -12.91 -14.64 -7.00
CA GLU A 121 -13.15 -15.55 -8.09
C GLU A 121 -11.88 -15.70 -8.94
N LEU A 122 -11.55 -16.93 -9.32
CA LEU A 122 -10.48 -17.22 -10.27
C LEU A 122 -11.03 -16.99 -11.68
N ILE A 123 -10.61 -15.91 -12.34
CA ILE A 123 -11.14 -15.50 -13.64
C ILE A 123 -10.30 -15.98 -14.82
N GLU A 124 -9.01 -16.27 -14.61
CA GLU A 124 -8.12 -16.85 -15.60
C GLU A 124 -7.15 -17.82 -14.93
N ASP A 125 -7.04 -19.06 -15.43
CA ASP A 125 -6.06 -20.05 -14.99
C ASP A 125 -5.47 -20.78 -16.21
N ASP A 126 -4.61 -20.07 -16.94
CA ASP A 126 -3.89 -20.56 -18.13
C ASP A 126 -2.37 -20.51 -17.87
N PRO A 127 -1.57 -21.43 -18.46
CA PRO A 127 -0.10 -21.38 -18.31
C PRO A 127 0.54 -20.06 -18.75
N LYS A 128 -0.12 -19.27 -19.60
CA LYS A 128 0.37 -17.97 -20.08
C LYS A 128 -0.04 -16.81 -19.18
N ALA A 129 -1.17 -16.95 -18.48
CA ALA A 129 -1.68 -15.90 -17.60
C ALA A 129 -2.58 -16.50 -16.51
N VAL A 130 -2.56 -15.86 -15.36
CA VAL A 130 -3.51 -16.13 -14.28
C VAL A 130 -4.09 -14.81 -13.77
N ALA A 131 -5.36 -14.84 -13.39
CA ALA A 131 -6.01 -13.67 -12.82
C ALA A 131 -7.04 -14.06 -11.77
N VAL A 132 -7.12 -13.24 -10.72
CA VAL A 132 -8.14 -13.30 -9.67
C VAL A 132 -8.89 -11.98 -9.61
N ALA A 133 -10.22 -12.05 -9.55
CA ALA A 133 -11.07 -10.93 -9.20
C ALA A 133 -11.42 -11.00 -7.73
N LEU A 134 -11.29 -9.86 -7.02
CA LEU A 134 -11.66 -9.72 -5.62
C LEU A 134 -12.70 -8.60 -5.50
N GLY A 135 -13.57 -8.69 -4.50
CA GLY A 135 -14.60 -7.68 -4.32
C GLY A 135 -15.04 -7.53 -2.88
N VAL A 136 -15.37 -6.30 -2.49
CA VAL A 136 -15.94 -5.98 -1.18
C VAL A 136 -16.98 -4.88 -1.29
N ALA A 137 -18.03 -4.99 -0.50
CA ALA A 137 -18.92 -3.87 -0.20
C ALA A 137 -18.58 -3.35 1.19
N ALA A 138 -18.30 -2.06 1.30
CA ALA A 138 -18.05 -1.42 2.57
C ALA A 138 -19.31 -1.46 3.45
N GLN A 139 -19.14 -1.47 4.77
CA GLN A 139 -20.26 -1.69 5.70
C GLN A 139 -20.87 -0.38 6.21
N ARG A 140 -20.05 0.66 6.37
CA ARG A 140 -20.47 1.95 6.94
C ARG A 140 -20.83 2.98 5.88
N VAL A 141 -20.27 2.82 4.68
CA VAL A 141 -20.47 3.72 3.56
C VAL A 141 -20.91 2.89 2.36
N PRO A 142 -21.89 3.32 1.57
CA PRO A 142 -22.42 2.52 0.44
C PRO A 142 -21.47 2.53 -0.76
N LEU A 143 -20.30 1.95 -0.58
CA LEU A 143 -19.25 1.79 -1.57
C LEU A 143 -18.99 0.32 -1.90
N ARG A 144 -18.56 0.06 -3.12
CA ARG A 144 -18.05 -1.24 -3.55
C ARG A 144 -16.71 -1.06 -4.23
N ILE A 145 -15.75 -1.94 -3.91
CA ILE A 145 -14.50 -2.06 -4.66
C ILE A 145 -14.49 -3.42 -5.35
N ARG A 146 -14.09 -3.42 -6.62
CA ARG A 146 -13.72 -4.61 -7.39
C ARG A 146 -12.28 -4.45 -7.85
N LYS A 147 -11.48 -5.50 -7.63
CA LYS A 147 -10.05 -5.55 -7.95
C LYS A 147 -9.75 -6.78 -8.78
N GLU A 148 -9.06 -6.62 -9.88
CA GLU A 148 -8.52 -7.71 -10.68
C GLU A 148 -6.99 -7.67 -10.60
N ILE A 149 -6.37 -8.78 -10.21
CA ILE A 149 -4.92 -8.94 -10.15
C ILE A 149 -4.51 -9.99 -11.18
N THR A 150 -3.64 -9.60 -12.11
CA THR A 150 -3.20 -10.45 -13.23
C THR A 150 -1.68 -10.64 -13.19
N LEU A 151 -1.24 -11.87 -13.43
CA LEU A 151 0.17 -12.25 -13.58
C LEU A 151 0.36 -13.06 -14.85
N ARG A 152 1.27 -12.62 -15.75
CA ARG A 152 1.57 -13.28 -17.02
C ARG A 152 2.90 -14.01 -16.98
N ALA A 153 2.97 -15.18 -17.61
CA ALA A 153 4.22 -15.90 -17.81
C ALA A 153 5.21 -15.05 -18.63
N GLY A 154 6.51 -15.22 -18.39
CA GLY A 154 7.57 -14.50 -19.08
C GLY A 154 7.79 -13.06 -18.59
N THR A 155 7.11 -12.63 -17.50
CA THR A 155 7.24 -11.27 -17.00
C THR A 155 7.45 -11.25 -15.49
N ALA A 156 8.21 -10.28 -15.01
CA ALA A 156 8.31 -9.94 -13.58
C ALA A 156 7.34 -8.80 -13.21
N ARG A 157 6.10 -8.88 -13.71
CA ARG A 157 5.10 -7.81 -13.64
C ARG A 157 3.77 -8.32 -13.12
N VAL A 158 3.19 -7.57 -12.17
CA VAL A 158 1.81 -7.72 -11.73
C VAL A 158 0.99 -6.50 -12.15
N GLU A 159 -0.20 -6.75 -12.67
CA GLU A 159 -1.14 -5.71 -13.09
C GLU A 159 -2.37 -5.74 -12.18
N ILE A 160 -2.82 -4.58 -11.73
CA ILE A 160 -4.00 -4.41 -10.91
C ILE A 160 -4.94 -3.44 -11.61
N LYS A 161 -6.20 -3.86 -11.78
CA LYS A 161 -7.30 -3.02 -12.26
C LYS A 161 -8.37 -2.97 -11.20
N GLU A 162 -8.87 -1.78 -10.92
CA GLU A 162 -9.85 -1.58 -9.87
C GLU A 162 -11.00 -0.68 -10.33
N THR A 163 -12.12 -0.84 -9.64
CA THR A 163 -13.28 0.04 -9.79
C THR A 163 -13.85 0.29 -8.41
N LEU A 164 -13.94 1.57 -8.04
CA LEU A 164 -14.67 2.05 -6.87
C LEU A 164 -16.05 2.54 -7.34
N GLU A 165 -17.10 2.05 -6.72
CA GLU A 165 -18.50 2.39 -7.06
C GLU A 165 -19.20 3.03 -5.86
N ASN A 166 -19.89 4.14 -6.10
CA ASN A 166 -20.87 4.69 -5.17
C ASN A 166 -22.24 4.05 -5.42
N LEU A 167 -22.71 3.24 -4.49
CA LEU A 167 -23.98 2.50 -4.61
C LEU A 167 -25.21 3.33 -4.22
N SER A 168 -25.03 4.58 -3.77
CA SER A 168 -26.09 5.42 -3.23
C SER A 168 -26.54 6.52 -4.18
N GLY A 169 -27.72 7.09 -3.89
CA GLY A 169 -28.22 8.30 -4.53
C GLY A 169 -27.63 9.61 -3.98
N ALA A 170 -26.64 9.56 -3.09
CA ALA A 170 -25.96 10.72 -2.54
C ALA A 170 -24.52 10.80 -3.06
N ALA A 171 -23.95 12.01 -3.14
CA ALA A 171 -22.52 12.16 -3.38
C ALA A 171 -21.74 11.78 -2.12
N LEU A 172 -20.61 11.10 -2.29
CA LEU A 172 -19.71 10.68 -1.21
C LEU A 172 -18.34 11.30 -1.39
N ASP A 173 -17.73 11.69 -0.27
CA ASP A 173 -16.31 12.05 -0.23
C ASP A 173 -15.54 10.85 0.34
N VAL A 174 -14.41 10.52 -0.27
CA VAL A 174 -13.58 9.38 0.11
C VAL A 174 -12.09 9.70 -0.01
N MET A 175 -11.29 9.00 0.77
CA MET A 175 -9.87 8.78 0.53
C MET A 175 -9.71 7.34 0.02
N TRP A 176 -9.08 7.18 -1.12
CA TRP A 176 -8.80 5.87 -1.71
C TRP A 176 -7.33 5.77 -2.04
N GLY A 177 -6.69 4.69 -1.64
CA GLY A 177 -5.26 4.52 -1.88
C GLY A 177 -4.74 3.13 -1.56
N HIS A 178 -3.48 2.94 -1.89
CA HIS A 178 -2.73 1.71 -1.68
C HIS A 178 -1.60 1.95 -0.69
N HIS A 179 -1.69 1.36 0.48
CA HIS A 179 -0.59 1.36 1.47
C HIS A 179 0.48 0.35 1.03
N LEU A 180 1.22 0.68 -0.03
CA LEU A 180 2.26 -0.15 -0.63
C LEU A 180 3.58 0.12 0.06
N ALA A 181 4.06 -0.85 0.84
CA ALA A 181 5.29 -0.75 1.61
C ALA A 181 6.35 -1.75 1.18
N TYR A 182 7.61 -1.33 1.29
CA TYR A 182 8.81 -2.11 1.03
C TYR A 182 9.60 -2.30 2.31
N GLY A 183 10.22 -3.48 2.46
CA GLY A 183 11.07 -3.81 3.60
C GLY A 183 12.21 -4.75 3.27
N PRO A 184 13.04 -5.11 4.27
CA PRO A 184 14.03 -6.15 4.09
C PRO A 184 13.38 -7.50 3.70
N PRO A 185 14.02 -8.31 2.83
CA PRO A 185 15.39 -8.15 2.34
C PRO A 185 15.56 -7.21 1.14
N PHE A 186 14.47 -6.76 0.49
CA PHE A 186 14.55 -5.86 -0.66
C PHE A 186 15.06 -4.47 -0.25
N LEU A 187 14.36 -3.82 0.69
CA LEU A 187 14.74 -2.48 1.17
C LEU A 187 15.99 -2.54 2.03
N LYS A 188 16.94 -1.68 1.73
CA LYS A 188 18.17 -1.51 2.53
C LYS A 188 18.70 -0.09 2.41
N GLU A 189 19.69 0.25 3.25
CA GLU A 189 20.43 1.49 3.16
C GLU A 189 20.93 1.75 1.73
N ALA A 190 20.91 3.02 1.33
CA ALA A 190 21.32 3.52 0.03
C ALA A 190 20.47 3.03 -1.17
N CYS A 191 19.34 2.35 -0.97
CA CYS A 191 18.34 2.24 -2.04
C CYS A 191 17.99 3.64 -2.56
N ARG A 192 17.81 3.77 -3.88
CA ARG A 192 17.53 5.06 -4.53
C ARG A 192 16.13 5.07 -5.10
N ILE A 193 15.42 6.15 -4.81
CA ILE A 193 14.06 6.42 -5.30
C ILE A 193 14.15 7.48 -6.40
N THR A 194 13.61 7.18 -7.56
CA THR A 194 13.50 8.11 -8.69
C THR A 194 12.03 8.40 -8.96
N LEU A 195 11.72 9.67 -9.20
CA LEU A 195 10.39 10.19 -9.50
C LEU A 195 10.41 11.03 -10.77
N PRO A 196 9.27 11.29 -11.42
CA PRO A 196 9.17 12.20 -12.55
C PRO A 196 9.76 13.58 -12.24
N PRO A 197 10.38 14.24 -13.21
CA PRO A 197 10.85 15.63 -13.06
C PRO A 197 9.72 16.57 -12.65
N GLY A 198 10.04 17.56 -11.82
CA GLY A 198 9.06 18.54 -11.35
C GLY A 198 8.22 18.10 -10.15
N THR A 199 8.46 16.90 -9.60
CA THR A 199 7.80 16.45 -8.37
C THR A 199 8.05 17.41 -7.23
N GLU A 200 6.98 17.76 -6.53
CA GLU A 200 6.96 18.59 -5.31
C GLU A 200 6.70 17.74 -4.07
N VAL A 201 7.27 18.17 -2.96
CA VAL A 201 7.09 17.56 -1.63
C VAL A 201 6.26 18.50 -0.78
N ILE A 202 5.18 17.99 -0.20
CA ILE A 202 4.41 18.62 0.88
C ILE A 202 4.77 17.85 2.15
N THR A 203 5.29 18.55 3.15
CA THR A 203 5.62 17.91 4.42
C THR A 203 4.39 17.75 5.30
N HIS A 204 4.40 16.78 6.19
CA HIS A 204 3.36 16.66 7.20
C HIS A 204 3.51 17.77 8.25
N ASP A 205 2.41 18.38 8.68
CA ASP A 205 2.46 19.57 9.56
C ASP A 205 3.01 19.23 10.94
N VAL A 206 2.61 18.08 11.47
CA VAL A 206 3.02 17.59 12.79
C VAL A 206 3.92 16.37 12.60
N PRO A 207 5.12 16.32 13.21
CA PRO A 207 5.95 15.12 13.15
C PRO A 207 5.21 13.90 13.68
N ILE A 208 5.22 12.80 12.91
CA ILE A 208 4.67 11.50 13.37
C ILE A 208 5.59 10.87 14.43
N ASP A 209 6.88 11.16 14.36
CA ASP A 209 7.87 10.89 15.38
C ASP A 209 8.83 12.09 15.47
N PRO A 210 8.73 12.94 16.51
CA PRO A 210 9.56 14.13 16.63
C PRO A 210 11.06 13.85 16.68
N ALA A 211 11.47 12.72 17.23
CA ALA A 211 12.88 12.33 17.32
C ALA A 211 13.48 11.91 15.98
N GLY A 212 12.63 11.37 15.09
CA GLY A 212 13.04 10.87 13.80
C GLY A 212 12.75 11.78 12.61
N ARG A 213 12.20 12.98 12.82
CA ARG A 213 11.80 13.84 11.71
C ARG A 213 12.99 14.25 10.84
N ARG A 214 12.86 14.00 9.53
CA ARG A 214 13.88 14.31 8.53
C ARG A 214 13.86 15.73 8.03
N VAL A 215 12.66 16.33 7.86
CA VAL A 215 12.47 17.57 7.10
C VAL A 215 11.71 18.63 7.90
N VAL A 216 11.91 19.91 7.58
CA VAL A 216 11.11 21.00 8.13
C VAL A 216 9.76 21.10 7.43
N ALA A 217 8.75 21.72 8.12
CA ALA A 217 7.44 21.94 7.54
C ALA A 217 7.50 22.88 6.33
N GLY A 218 6.73 22.58 5.26
CA GLY A 218 6.63 23.42 4.07
C GLY A 218 6.38 22.65 2.78
N ARG A 219 6.61 23.34 1.65
CA ARG A 219 6.60 22.78 0.30
C ARG A 219 7.96 22.98 -0.35
N PHE A 220 8.48 21.96 -0.96
CA PHE A 220 9.83 21.95 -1.51
C PHE A 220 9.90 21.14 -2.80
N PRO A 221 10.87 21.44 -3.69
CA PRO A 221 11.12 20.55 -4.81
C PRO A 221 11.78 19.23 -4.35
N TRP A 222 11.39 18.11 -4.93
CA TRP A 222 12.06 16.82 -4.77
C TRP A 222 13.46 16.87 -5.40
N PRO A 223 14.51 16.21 -4.85
CA PRO A 223 14.48 15.35 -3.65
C PRO A 223 15.13 15.98 -2.40
N ARG A 224 15.64 17.21 -2.49
CA ARG A 224 16.46 17.81 -1.44
C ARG A 224 15.72 18.86 -0.65
N LEU A 225 15.56 18.62 0.65
CA LEU A 225 14.78 19.45 1.56
C LEU A 225 15.63 19.93 2.73
N PRO A 226 15.26 21.09 3.33
CA PRO A 226 15.90 21.54 4.57
C PRO A 226 15.66 20.54 5.71
N SER A 227 16.71 20.30 6.51
CA SER A 227 16.65 19.46 7.71
C SER A 227 16.43 20.30 8.97
N PRO A 228 15.68 19.82 9.97
CA PRO A 228 15.49 20.53 11.25
C PRO A 228 16.81 20.84 11.97
N GLY A 229 17.83 20.04 11.77
CA GLY A 229 19.19 20.27 12.34
C GLY A 229 20.06 21.22 11.54
N GLY A 230 19.54 21.82 10.47
CA GLY A 230 20.30 22.63 9.50
C GLY A 230 20.85 21.79 8.34
N GLY A 231 21.20 22.47 7.24
CA GLY A 231 21.59 21.79 6.00
C GLY A 231 20.43 21.20 5.21
N THR A 232 20.71 20.20 4.39
CA THR A 232 19.70 19.54 3.54
C THR A 232 19.76 18.03 3.68
N VAL A 233 18.61 17.38 3.52
CA VAL A 233 18.47 15.93 3.42
C VAL A 233 18.00 15.57 2.02
N ASP A 234 18.52 14.48 1.48
CA ASP A 234 18.12 13.91 0.19
C ASP A 234 17.15 12.75 0.46
N LEU A 235 15.86 12.98 0.20
CA LEU A 235 14.81 11.99 0.40
C LEU A 235 14.85 10.84 -0.62
N SER A 236 15.59 11.01 -1.73
CA SER A 236 15.73 9.96 -2.74
C SER A 236 16.64 8.82 -2.30
N VAL A 237 17.29 8.94 -1.15
CA VAL A 237 18.21 7.93 -0.63
C VAL A 237 17.71 7.39 0.69
N VAL A 238 17.52 6.08 0.76
CA VAL A 238 17.14 5.39 2.00
C VAL A 238 18.30 5.48 3.00
N PRO A 239 18.07 6.02 4.21
CA PRO A 239 19.14 6.19 5.21
C PRO A 239 19.46 4.89 5.94
N LYS A 240 20.39 4.97 6.90
CA LYS A 240 20.70 3.89 7.83
C LYS A 240 19.52 3.58 8.75
N HIS A 241 19.45 2.32 9.18
CA HIS A 241 18.52 1.91 10.24
C HIS A 241 18.78 2.69 11.54
N GLY A 242 17.70 3.04 12.23
CA GLY A 242 17.74 3.69 13.55
C GLY A 242 17.94 5.21 13.50
N THR A 243 17.85 5.84 12.32
CA THR A 243 18.16 7.27 12.19
C THR A 243 16.95 8.16 11.99
N GLU A 244 15.91 7.69 11.30
CA GLU A 244 14.89 8.59 10.80
C GLU A 244 13.52 7.91 10.70
N SER A 245 12.47 8.70 10.96
CA SER A 245 11.07 8.34 10.77
C SER A 245 10.30 9.61 10.39
N ASP A 246 9.54 9.60 9.29
CA ASP A 246 8.75 10.75 8.83
C ASP A 246 7.69 10.30 7.82
N ILE A 247 6.81 11.24 7.42
CA ILE A 247 5.92 11.10 6.26
C ILE A 247 5.88 12.40 5.49
N VAL A 248 5.90 12.31 4.17
CA VAL A 248 5.70 13.43 3.26
C VAL A 248 4.75 13.03 2.14
N TYR A 249 4.18 14.02 1.46
CA TYR A 249 3.26 13.81 0.33
C TYR A 249 3.88 14.36 -0.93
N LEU A 250 3.96 13.53 -1.95
CA LEU A 250 4.55 13.88 -3.23
C LEU A 250 3.42 14.18 -4.21
N THR A 251 3.59 15.23 -5.01
CA THR A 251 2.60 15.72 -5.95
C THR A 251 3.29 16.44 -7.13
N GLY A 252 2.51 17.06 -8.02
CA GLY A 252 3.06 17.77 -9.17
C GLY A 252 3.60 16.85 -10.27
N PHE A 253 3.22 15.58 -10.24
CA PHE A 253 3.65 14.59 -11.22
C PHE A 253 3.16 14.93 -12.63
N THR A 254 4.03 14.77 -13.62
CA THR A 254 3.67 14.76 -15.04
C THR A 254 3.20 13.39 -15.50
N GLU A 255 3.68 12.34 -14.84
CA GLU A 255 3.36 10.94 -15.08
C GLU A 255 3.32 10.20 -13.74
N GLY A 256 2.44 9.21 -13.59
CA GLY A 256 2.30 8.42 -12.38
C GLY A 256 3.27 7.25 -12.37
N TRP A 257 4.50 7.47 -11.92
CA TRP A 257 5.46 6.39 -11.72
C TRP A 257 6.52 6.73 -10.67
N TYR A 258 7.09 5.68 -10.09
CA TYR A 258 8.36 5.73 -9.35
C TYR A 258 9.19 4.49 -9.62
N GLU A 259 10.48 4.62 -9.35
CA GLU A 259 11.42 3.50 -9.29
C GLU A 259 12.16 3.52 -7.97
N MET A 260 12.40 2.33 -7.40
CA MET A 260 13.30 2.14 -6.27
C MET A 260 14.31 1.06 -6.63
N VAL A 261 15.61 1.38 -6.54
CA VAL A 261 16.69 0.50 -6.98
C VAL A 261 17.68 0.25 -5.85
N ARG A 262 18.08 -0.99 -5.68
CA ARG A 262 19.10 -1.44 -4.73
C ARG A 262 20.50 -1.06 -5.19
N PRO A 263 21.40 -0.66 -4.27
CA PRO A 263 22.71 -0.15 -4.65
C PRO A 263 23.71 -1.22 -5.09
N ASP A 264 23.53 -2.47 -4.66
CA ASP A 264 24.55 -3.54 -4.79
C ASP A 264 24.35 -4.46 -6.00
N ASP A 265 23.11 -4.73 -6.39
CA ASP A 265 22.80 -5.66 -7.48
C ASP A 265 21.95 -5.04 -8.60
N GLY A 266 21.55 -3.78 -8.43
CA GLY A 266 20.74 -3.06 -9.41
C GLY A 266 19.30 -3.58 -9.56
N ILE A 267 18.89 -4.53 -8.71
CA ILE A 267 17.49 -4.96 -8.69
C ILE A 267 16.62 -3.82 -8.18
N GLY A 268 15.59 -3.51 -8.92
CA GLY A 268 14.66 -2.44 -8.58
C GLY A 268 13.22 -2.84 -8.80
N VAL A 269 12.35 -1.96 -8.37
CA VAL A 269 10.92 -2.02 -8.66
C VAL A 269 10.50 -0.73 -9.33
N ARG A 270 9.70 -0.86 -10.39
CA ARG A 270 9.00 0.27 -11.02
C ARG A 270 7.50 0.08 -10.77
N VAL A 271 6.87 1.13 -10.27
CA VAL A 271 5.41 1.19 -10.14
C VAL A 271 4.89 2.30 -11.03
N GLU A 272 3.83 2.02 -11.78
CA GLU A 272 3.11 2.97 -12.60
C GLU A 272 1.63 2.94 -12.21
N TRP A 273 1.00 4.12 -12.12
CA TRP A 273 -0.40 4.22 -11.72
C TRP A 273 -1.14 5.35 -12.42
N ASP A 274 -2.47 5.30 -12.36
CA ASP A 274 -3.34 6.35 -12.91
C ASP A 274 -3.35 7.60 -12.02
N LEU A 275 -2.65 8.65 -12.46
CA LEU A 275 -2.58 9.96 -11.81
C LEU A 275 -3.91 10.69 -11.71
N HIS A 276 -4.84 10.44 -12.65
CA HIS A 276 -6.12 11.14 -12.64
C HIS A 276 -6.95 10.75 -11.41
N THR A 277 -6.83 9.52 -10.98
CA THR A 277 -7.52 9.00 -9.81
C THR A 277 -6.72 9.17 -8.53
N MET A 278 -5.40 9.00 -8.59
CA MET A 278 -4.51 9.12 -7.43
C MET A 278 -3.38 10.12 -7.70
N PRO A 279 -3.63 11.44 -7.53
CA PRO A 279 -2.65 12.49 -7.83
C PRO A 279 -1.56 12.69 -6.79
N TYR A 280 -1.63 11.97 -5.67
CA TYR A 280 -0.65 12.03 -4.59
C TYR A 280 0.06 10.70 -4.42
N LEU A 281 1.32 10.77 -3.98
CA LEU A 281 2.08 9.63 -3.49
C LEU A 281 2.50 9.92 -2.05
N TRP A 282 1.97 9.17 -1.08
CA TRP A 282 2.45 9.27 0.28
C TRP A 282 3.79 8.56 0.38
N PHE A 283 4.76 9.20 0.96
CA PHE A 283 6.06 8.61 1.24
C PHE A 283 6.23 8.48 2.75
N TRP A 284 5.77 7.34 3.27
CA TRP A 284 5.98 6.95 4.65
C TRP A 284 7.38 6.36 4.82
N GLN A 285 8.08 6.82 5.86
CA GLN A 285 9.46 6.51 6.14
C GLN A 285 9.57 6.04 7.59
N GLU A 286 9.64 4.74 7.83
CA GLU A 286 9.91 4.17 9.14
C GLU A 286 11.26 3.45 9.08
N PHE A 287 12.32 4.22 9.33
CA PHE A 287 13.69 3.71 9.25
C PHE A 287 14.26 3.37 10.63
N GLY A 288 13.40 2.95 11.56
CA GLY A 288 13.77 2.44 12.87
C GLY A 288 13.99 3.49 13.94
N ALA A 289 13.57 4.75 13.72
CA ALA A 289 13.72 5.84 14.70
C ALA A 289 12.58 5.87 15.73
N SER A 290 11.42 5.27 15.44
CA SER A 290 10.29 5.19 16.36
C SER A 290 10.53 4.14 17.44
N HIS A 291 11.00 4.58 18.62
CA HIS A 291 11.33 3.69 19.75
C HIS A 291 10.17 3.39 20.69
N VAL A 292 8.97 3.87 20.36
CA VAL A 292 7.73 3.64 21.13
C VAL A 292 6.79 2.71 20.37
N HIS A 293 5.61 2.41 20.95
CA HIS A 293 4.55 1.69 20.26
C HIS A 293 4.22 2.37 18.90
N PRO A 294 4.01 1.60 17.83
CA PRO A 294 4.01 0.12 17.74
C PRO A 294 5.36 -0.46 17.37
N TRP A 295 6.32 0.35 16.94
CA TRP A 295 7.51 -0.11 16.21
C TRP A 295 8.66 -0.52 17.11
N TYR A 296 8.88 0.21 18.21
CA TYR A 296 9.98 -0.04 19.17
C TYR A 296 11.35 -0.20 18.51
N GLY A 297 11.60 0.57 17.44
CA GLY A 297 12.82 0.48 16.62
C GLY A 297 12.93 -0.77 15.74
N GLY A 298 11.89 -1.63 15.72
CA GLY A 298 11.93 -2.94 15.07
C GLY A 298 11.42 -2.95 13.63
N LEU A 299 10.99 -1.82 13.06
CA LEU A 299 10.54 -1.73 11.68
C LEU A 299 11.54 -0.91 10.86
N PHE A 300 11.86 -1.42 9.68
CA PHE A 300 12.60 -0.71 8.64
C PHE A 300 11.82 -0.83 7.34
N ALA A 301 11.06 0.21 7.02
CA ALA A 301 10.14 0.19 5.89
C ALA A 301 10.06 1.55 5.17
N ALA A 302 9.75 1.52 3.89
CA ALA A 302 9.38 2.67 3.08
C ALA A 302 8.04 2.41 2.41
N GLY A 303 7.02 3.22 2.70
CA GLY A 303 5.76 3.23 1.96
C GLY A 303 5.86 4.21 0.80
N LEU A 304 5.60 3.76 -0.42
CA LEU A 304 5.41 4.60 -1.60
C LEU A 304 4.00 4.32 -2.12
N GLU A 305 3.09 5.15 -1.71
CA GLU A 305 1.67 4.86 -1.58
C GLU A 305 0.84 5.79 -2.47
N PRO A 306 0.37 5.35 -3.65
CA PRO A 306 -0.58 6.13 -4.45
C PRO A 306 -1.88 6.37 -3.69
N PHE A 307 -2.30 7.64 -3.59
CA PHE A 307 -3.51 8.06 -2.90
C PHE A 307 -4.28 9.13 -3.69
N SER A 308 -5.60 9.10 -3.53
CA SER A 308 -6.49 10.10 -4.11
C SER A 308 -6.42 11.46 -3.41
N SER A 309 -5.91 11.51 -2.19
CA SER A 309 -5.93 12.69 -1.29
C SER A 309 -4.78 12.69 -0.29
N TYR A 310 -4.65 13.77 0.48
CA TYR A 310 -3.75 13.90 1.62
C TYR A 310 -4.35 14.90 2.64
N PRO A 311 -3.86 15.05 3.89
CA PRO A 311 -2.80 14.29 4.53
C PRO A 311 -3.30 12.99 5.19
N THR A 312 -2.44 12.32 5.92
CA THR A 312 -2.75 11.13 6.74
C THR A 312 -3.54 11.46 8.03
N ASN A 313 -4.29 12.55 8.04
CA ASN A 313 -5.09 13.01 9.19
C ASN A 313 -6.56 12.56 9.12
N GLY A 314 -6.90 11.72 8.14
CA GLY A 314 -8.24 11.20 7.95
C GLY A 314 -9.10 11.99 6.96
N LEU A 315 -10.26 11.40 6.64
CA LEU A 315 -11.17 11.91 5.61
C LEU A 315 -11.69 13.33 5.91
N GLU A 316 -11.95 13.65 7.18
CA GLU A 316 -12.42 14.97 7.57
C GLU A 316 -11.45 16.08 7.12
N GLU A 317 -10.15 15.87 7.33
CA GLU A 317 -9.11 16.80 6.89
C GLU A 317 -8.98 16.87 5.37
N ALA A 318 -9.06 15.72 4.69
CA ALA A 318 -9.03 15.68 3.23
C ALA A 318 -10.22 16.42 2.59
N VAL A 319 -11.38 16.39 3.22
CA VAL A 319 -12.54 17.20 2.80
C VAL A 319 -12.31 18.68 3.08
N ALA A 320 -11.80 19.03 4.26
CA ALA A 320 -11.55 20.40 4.65
C ALA A 320 -10.53 21.11 3.75
N ASN A 321 -9.48 20.40 3.33
CA ASN A 321 -8.46 20.93 2.42
C ASN A 321 -8.81 20.80 0.93
N GLY A 322 -9.96 20.17 0.60
CA GLY A 322 -10.46 20.04 -0.77
C GLY A 322 -9.82 18.94 -1.60
N THR A 323 -9.07 18.01 -1.01
CA THR A 323 -8.39 16.92 -1.73
C THR A 323 -9.17 15.61 -1.75
N ALA A 324 -10.20 15.44 -0.92
CA ALA A 324 -11.02 14.23 -0.92
C ALA A 324 -11.57 13.91 -2.31
N LEU A 325 -11.50 12.65 -2.71
CA LEU A 325 -12.08 12.18 -3.97
C LEU A 325 -13.62 12.23 -3.87
N LYS A 326 -14.24 12.96 -4.78
CA LYS A 326 -15.70 13.07 -4.85
C LYS A 326 -16.28 11.98 -5.75
N MET A 327 -17.20 11.19 -5.19
CA MET A 327 -17.93 10.15 -5.90
C MET A 327 -19.39 10.59 -6.08
N PRO A 328 -19.81 11.06 -7.27
CA PRO A 328 -21.22 11.40 -7.53
C PRO A 328 -22.14 10.21 -7.28
N PRO A 329 -23.47 10.46 -7.13
CA PRO A 329 -24.44 9.38 -7.00
C PRO A 329 -24.32 8.35 -8.13
N HIS A 330 -24.28 7.07 -7.77
CA HIS A 330 -24.19 5.95 -8.71
C HIS A 330 -22.99 5.98 -9.68
N ALA A 331 -21.99 6.79 -9.39
CA ALA A 331 -20.78 6.89 -10.22
C ALA A 331 -19.78 5.78 -9.90
N SER A 332 -18.98 5.45 -10.91
CA SER A 332 -17.84 4.56 -10.80
C SER A 332 -16.53 5.30 -11.14
N ARG A 333 -15.46 4.95 -10.47
CA ARG A 333 -14.11 5.43 -10.73
C ARG A 333 -13.20 4.22 -10.99
N ALA A 334 -12.60 4.17 -12.16
CA ALA A 334 -11.61 3.17 -12.48
C ALA A 334 -10.21 3.63 -12.01
N PHE A 335 -9.39 2.67 -11.65
CA PHE A 335 -7.98 2.87 -11.34
C PHE A 335 -7.17 1.69 -11.87
N HIS A 336 -5.93 1.96 -12.23
CA HIS A 336 -5.04 0.89 -12.55
C HIS A 336 -3.61 1.15 -12.07
N LEU A 337 -2.94 0.07 -11.68
CA LEU A 337 -1.57 0.09 -11.20
C LEU A 337 -0.82 -1.10 -11.78
N ARG A 338 0.46 -0.88 -12.06
CA ARG A 338 1.39 -1.91 -12.51
C ARG A 338 2.65 -1.85 -11.66
N LEU A 339 3.06 -2.98 -11.12
CA LEU A 339 4.34 -3.15 -10.45
C LEU A 339 5.20 -4.11 -11.26
N GLU A 340 6.44 -3.73 -11.55
CA GLU A 340 7.41 -4.52 -12.29
C GLU A 340 8.76 -4.56 -11.55
N VAL A 341 9.30 -5.75 -11.38
CA VAL A 341 10.67 -5.91 -10.88
C VAL A 341 11.64 -5.81 -12.06
N CYS A 342 12.60 -4.91 -11.96
CA CYS A 342 13.57 -4.56 -13.00
C CYS A 342 14.99 -4.89 -12.55
N GLY A 343 15.90 -5.11 -13.51
CA GLY A 343 17.32 -5.35 -13.20
C GLY A 343 17.62 -6.79 -12.74
N GLY A 344 18.90 -7.10 -12.51
CA GLY A 344 19.42 -8.42 -12.09
C GLY A 344 20.19 -9.13 -13.17
#